data_c2c6fbc14f35556628e74c97039fd22a
#
_entry.id   c2c6fbc14f35556628e74c97039fd22a
#
_cell.length_a   1.000
_cell.length_b   1.000
_cell.length_c   1.000
_cell.angle_alpha   90.00
_cell.angle_beta   90.00
_cell.angle_gamma   90.00
#
_symmetry.space_group_name_H-M   'P 1'
#
loop_
_entity.id
_entity.type
_entity.pdbx_description
1 polymer ?
#
loop_
_entity_poly.entity_id
_entity_poly.type
_entity_poly.pdbx_seq_one_letter_code
_entity_poly.pdbx_strand_id
1 'polypeptide(L)'
;MASLTEDLIKFYFSIGLRHGEILTLLNTVDDVVMSMRTLRRLFKRMALYRRKNQSDSLDVAAFLIDQLDGHKKMYGYKLHHLNCIQAGFVVTQNTVRHLLRFLDPDGVEQRRRNRLQMRRYINSGPNFMWHVDSYDKLKPHGLCINGAIDGFSRAIIWLHAYSTNSDPSIIAGYFMEEVEKKSETPARICSDFGAENVKIAEMQKFLHWSTTGRDSNNCFIYGSSNHNQRIESWWAYLRTHHAQHWMNLFQELKDNDCFSEDFLDKQLILFSCLNVIEVSM
;
A
#
# COMPACT_ATOMS: atom_id res chain seq x y z
N MET A 1 -19.18 -21.43 -17.15
CA MET A 1 -19.51 -20.89 -15.81
C MET A 1 -18.80 -21.64 -14.68
N ALA A 2 -18.84 -22.97 -14.55
CA ALA A 2 -18.16 -23.66 -13.44
C ALA A 2 -16.62 -23.49 -13.46
N SER A 3 -15.96 -23.46 -14.61
CA SER A 3 -14.53 -23.24 -14.75
C SER A 3 -14.13 -21.83 -14.26
N LEU A 4 -14.86 -20.80 -14.67
CA LEU A 4 -14.57 -19.40 -14.27
C LEU A 4 -14.68 -19.21 -12.75
N THR A 5 -15.71 -19.79 -12.12
CA THR A 5 -15.88 -19.72 -10.66
C THR A 5 -14.75 -20.43 -9.91
N GLU A 6 -14.25 -21.57 -10.45
CA GLU A 6 -13.11 -22.26 -9.84
C GLU A 6 -11.81 -21.46 -9.97
N ASP A 7 -11.62 -20.76 -11.08
CA ASP A 7 -10.44 -19.92 -11.30
C ASP A 7 -10.47 -18.68 -10.40
N LEU A 8 -11.63 -18.04 -10.21
CA LEU A 8 -11.82 -16.96 -9.22
C LEU A 8 -11.51 -17.44 -7.80
N ILE A 9 -12.01 -18.62 -7.41
CA ILE A 9 -11.74 -19.20 -6.09
C ILE A 9 -10.24 -19.47 -5.91
N LYS A 10 -9.55 -20.02 -6.92
CA LYS A 10 -8.10 -20.24 -6.88
C LYS A 10 -7.33 -18.92 -6.75
N PHE A 11 -7.73 -17.91 -7.52
CA PHE A 11 -7.13 -16.58 -7.46
C PHE A 11 -7.28 -15.98 -6.08
N TYR A 12 -8.49 -15.87 -5.54
CA TYR A 12 -8.73 -15.35 -4.19
C TYR A 12 -8.03 -16.16 -3.09
N PHE A 13 -7.91 -17.46 -3.29
CA PHE A 13 -7.15 -18.30 -2.38
C PHE A 13 -5.65 -18.02 -2.47
N SER A 14 -5.08 -17.84 -3.66
CA SER A 14 -3.64 -17.58 -3.86
C SER A 14 -3.19 -16.26 -3.25
N ILE A 15 -4.02 -15.21 -3.29
CA ILE A 15 -3.72 -13.91 -2.66
C ILE A 15 -3.87 -13.91 -1.13
N GLY A 16 -4.28 -15.03 -0.54
CA GLY A 16 -4.28 -15.22 0.92
C GLY A 16 -5.59 -14.90 1.63
N LEU A 17 -6.68 -14.63 0.95
CA LEU A 17 -7.98 -14.32 1.55
C LEU A 17 -8.56 -15.48 2.36
N ARG A 18 -9.25 -15.16 3.45
CA ARG A 18 -9.96 -16.15 4.26
C ARG A 18 -11.23 -16.62 3.57
N HIS A 19 -11.72 -17.79 3.95
CA HIS A 19 -12.92 -18.38 3.35
C HIS A 19 -14.15 -17.46 3.39
N GLY A 20 -14.32 -16.68 4.47
CA GLY A 20 -15.40 -15.71 4.59
C GLY A 20 -15.24 -14.54 3.62
N GLU A 21 -14.04 -14.00 3.51
CA GLU A 21 -13.70 -12.91 2.60
C GLU A 21 -13.89 -13.34 1.13
N ILE A 22 -13.43 -14.56 0.78
CA ILE A 22 -13.65 -15.14 -0.56
C ILE A 22 -15.15 -15.24 -0.85
N LEU A 23 -15.94 -15.75 0.10
CA LEU A 23 -17.38 -15.87 -0.08
C LEU A 23 -18.05 -14.51 -0.28
N THR A 24 -17.65 -13.52 0.49
CA THR A 24 -18.17 -12.15 0.35
C THR A 24 -17.85 -11.59 -1.03
N LEU A 25 -16.60 -11.66 -1.49
CA LEU A 25 -16.20 -11.15 -2.81
C LEU A 25 -16.94 -11.87 -3.95
N LEU A 26 -17.01 -13.19 -3.91
CA LEU A 26 -17.77 -13.96 -4.91
C LEU A 26 -19.22 -13.50 -5.00
N ASN A 27 -19.86 -13.22 -3.85
CA ASN A 27 -21.26 -12.82 -3.82
C ASN A 27 -21.50 -11.36 -4.19
N THR A 28 -20.53 -10.45 -3.88
CA THR A 28 -20.73 -8.99 -4.03
C THR A 28 -20.06 -8.40 -5.27
N VAL A 29 -18.98 -9.00 -5.74
CA VAL A 29 -18.18 -8.48 -6.88
C VAL A 29 -18.39 -9.32 -8.14
N ASP A 30 -18.42 -10.66 -7.96
CA ASP A 30 -18.48 -11.59 -9.10
C ASP A 30 -19.90 -12.11 -9.37
N ASP A 31 -20.90 -11.69 -8.60
CA ASP A 31 -22.30 -12.15 -8.68
C ASP A 31 -22.48 -13.69 -8.58
N VAL A 32 -21.53 -14.37 -7.94
CA VAL A 32 -21.54 -15.81 -7.75
C VAL A 32 -22.10 -16.16 -6.38
N VAL A 33 -23.40 -16.37 -6.30
CA VAL A 33 -24.09 -16.70 -5.05
C VAL A 33 -23.87 -18.16 -4.66
N MET A 34 -23.21 -18.39 -3.52
CA MET A 34 -23.03 -19.72 -2.97
C MET A 34 -22.99 -19.72 -1.44
N SER A 35 -23.18 -20.90 -0.84
CA SER A 35 -23.05 -21.08 0.59
C SER A 35 -21.61 -21.40 1.03
N MET A 36 -21.28 -21.11 2.28
CA MET A 36 -19.99 -21.50 2.88
C MET A 36 -19.75 -23.03 2.79
N ARG A 37 -20.80 -23.85 2.87
CA ARG A 37 -20.71 -25.30 2.73
C ARG A 37 -20.30 -25.68 1.30
N THR A 38 -20.86 -25.02 0.31
CA THR A 38 -20.52 -25.22 -1.11
C THR A 38 -19.07 -24.83 -1.37
N LEU A 39 -18.66 -23.67 -0.89
CA LEU A 39 -17.28 -23.19 -1.02
C LEU A 39 -16.26 -24.16 -0.40
N ARG A 40 -16.52 -24.66 0.82
CA ARG A 40 -15.64 -25.66 1.46
C ARG A 40 -15.56 -26.98 0.68
N ARG A 41 -16.66 -27.41 0.03
CA ARG A 41 -16.68 -28.61 -0.83
C ARG A 41 -15.82 -28.38 -2.07
N LEU A 42 -15.87 -27.16 -2.66
CA LEU A 42 -15.03 -26.79 -3.80
C LEU A 42 -13.55 -26.77 -3.42
N PHE A 43 -13.19 -26.18 -2.28
CA PHE A 43 -11.81 -26.23 -1.79
C PHE A 43 -11.29 -27.68 -1.63
N LYS A 44 -12.11 -28.57 -1.07
CA LYS A 44 -11.73 -29.97 -0.94
C LYS A 44 -11.53 -30.64 -2.31
N ARG A 45 -12.41 -30.35 -3.28
CA ARG A 45 -12.32 -30.91 -4.66
C ARG A 45 -11.06 -30.40 -5.39
N MET A 46 -10.72 -29.13 -5.23
CA MET A 46 -9.55 -28.52 -5.83
C MET A 46 -8.25 -28.74 -5.05
N ALA A 47 -8.28 -29.52 -3.96
CA ALA A 47 -7.15 -29.77 -3.07
C ALA A 47 -6.50 -28.49 -2.49
N LEU A 48 -7.26 -27.42 -2.31
CA LEU A 48 -6.80 -26.15 -1.76
C LEU A 48 -6.82 -26.19 -0.22
N TYR A 49 -5.65 -26.29 0.39
CA TYR A 49 -5.51 -26.38 1.84
C TYR A 49 -4.54 -25.33 2.38
N ARG A 50 -4.85 -24.74 3.54
CA ARG A 50 -3.98 -23.80 4.26
C ARG A 50 -3.10 -24.45 5.34
N ARG A 51 -3.44 -25.69 5.76
CA ARG A 51 -2.80 -26.33 6.91
C ARG A 51 -2.47 -27.81 6.70
N LYS A 52 -2.95 -28.42 5.61
CA LYS A 52 -2.60 -29.80 5.23
C LYS A 52 -1.53 -29.77 4.15
N ASN A 53 -0.73 -30.82 4.08
CA ASN A 53 0.36 -30.93 3.12
C ASN A 53 1.30 -29.72 3.20
N GLN A 54 1.85 -29.49 4.40
CA GLN A 54 2.80 -28.38 4.62
C GLN A 54 4.02 -28.55 3.73
N SER A 55 4.47 -27.45 3.18
CA SER A 55 5.72 -27.37 2.41
C SER A 55 6.92 -27.68 3.31
N ASP A 56 8.00 -28.18 2.73
CA ASP A 56 9.22 -28.43 3.47
C ASP A 56 9.72 -27.12 4.11
N SER A 57 10.15 -27.23 5.35
CA SER A 57 10.67 -26.09 6.11
C SER A 57 11.97 -25.53 5.53
N LEU A 58 12.77 -26.36 4.85
CA LEU A 58 14.00 -25.92 4.19
C LEU A 58 13.70 -25.06 2.95
N ASP A 59 12.72 -25.46 2.14
CA ASP A 59 12.28 -24.68 0.97
C ASP A 59 11.70 -23.34 1.38
N VAL A 60 10.89 -23.33 2.45
CA VAL A 60 10.35 -22.09 3.02
C VAL A 60 11.46 -21.21 3.59
N ALA A 61 12.47 -21.77 4.24
CA ALA A 61 13.61 -21.02 4.76
C ALA A 61 14.45 -20.40 3.64
N ALA A 62 14.74 -21.15 2.58
CA ALA A 62 15.45 -20.65 1.40
C ALA A 62 14.71 -19.47 0.77
N PHE A 63 13.38 -19.60 0.59
CA PHE A 63 12.54 -18.50 0.10
C PHE A 63 12.57 -17.28 1.02
N LEU A 64 12.54 -17.48 2.35
CA LEU A 64 12.61 -16.37 3.30
C LEU A 64 13.97 -15.67 3.29
N ILE A 65 15.08 -16.40 3.10
CA ILE A 65 16.42 -15.82 2.94
C ILE A 65 16.44 -14.88 1.74
N ASP A 66 15.97 -15.33 0.58
CA ASP A 66 15.88 -14.50 -0.61
C ASP A 66 15.05 -13.23 -0.37
N GLN A 67 13.94 -13.33 0.37
CA GLN A 67 13.12 -12.18 0.74
C GLN A 67 13.85 -11.21 1.71
N LEU A 68 14.73 -11.71 2.56
CA LEU A 68 15.48 -10.91 3.53
C LEU A 68 16.64 -10.14 2.90
N ASP A 69 17.14 -10.58 1.74
CA ASP A 69 18.20 -9.90 1.00
C ASP A 69 17.71 -8.68 0.21
N GLY A 70 16.38 -8.50 0.09
CA GLY A 70 15.75 -7.41 -0.65
C GLY A 70 15.01 -6.38 0.22
N HIS A 71 14.19 -5.56 -0.45
CA HIS A 71 13.34 -4.55 0.22
C HIS A 71 12.37 -5.14 1.26
N LYS A 72 12.08 -6.42 1.17
CA LYS A 72 11.20 -7.14 2.10
C LYS A 72 11.84 -7.48 3.44
N LYS A 73 13.14 -7.17 3.65
CA LYS A 73 13.85 -7.36 4.92
C LYS A 73 13.13 -6.75 6.13
N MET A 74 12.47 -5.61 5.92
CA MET A 74 11.75 -4.90 6.98
C MET A 74 10.35 -5.47 7.27
N TYR A 75 9.89 -6.46 6.53
CA TYR A 75 8.57 -7.05 6.70
C TYR A 75 8.49 -7.84 8.02
N GLY A 76 7.32 -7.75 8.68
CA GLY A 76 7.02 -8.60 9.83
C GLY A 76 6.57 -10.01 9.38
N TYR A 77 6.58 -10.96 10.31
CA TYR A 77 6.22 -12.36 10.04
C TYR A 77 4.86 -12.54 9.35
N LYS A 78 3.90 -11.62 9.52
CA LYS A 78 2.58 -11.69 8.86
C LYS A 78 2.67 -11.44 7.36
N LEU A 79 3.48 -10.46 6.93
CA LEU A 79 3.70 -10.15 5.52
C LEU A 79 4.54 -11.23 4.85
N HIS A 80 5.61 -11.69 5.50
CA HIS A 80 6.38 -12.84 5.01
C HIS A 80 5.51 -14.09 4.85
N HIS A 81 4.60 -14.35 5.80
CA HIS A 81 3.64 -15.46 5.67
C HIS A 81 2.71 -15.27 4.47
N LEU A 82 2.22 -14.05 4.22
CA LEU A 82 1.41 -13.75 3.05
C LEU A 82 2.20 -13.98 1.75
N ASN A 83 3.46 -13.51 1.69
CA ASN A 83 4.34 -13.75 0.55
C ASN A 83 4.58 -15.27 0.31
N CYS A 84 4.78 -16.05 1.37
CA CYS A 84 4.87 -17.51 1.24
C CYS A 84 3.60 -18.11 0.63
N ILE A 85 2.42 -17.67 1.07
CA ILE A 85 1.14 -18.13 0.52
C ILE A 85 1.01 -17.75 -0.96
N GLN A 86 1.37 -16.52 -1.32
CA GLN A 86 1.32 -16.04 -2.70
C GLN A 86 2.31 -16.79 -3.61
N ALA A 87 3.46 -17.19 -3.07
CA ALA A 87 4.42 -18.05 -3.76
C ALA A 87 4.01 -19.53 -3.82
N GLY A 88 2.82 -19.90 -3.28
CA GLY A 88 2.26 -21.25 -3.34
C GLY A 88 2.66 -22.16 -2.16
N PHE A 89 3.41 -21.67 -1.19
CA PHE A 89 3.76 -22.47 -0.01
C PHE A 89 2.57 -22.67 0.94
N VAL A 90 2.43 -23.87 1.44
CA VAL A 90 1.49 -24.22 2.52
C VAL A 90 2.24 -24.21 3.83
N VAL A 91 2.21 -23.10 4.55
CA VAL A 91 2.96 -22.90 5.79
C VAL A 91 2.11 -22.17 6.83
N THR A 92 2.38 -22.37 8.12
CA THR A 92 1.69 -21.66 9.19
C THR A 92 2.40 -20.38 9.58
N GLN A 93 1.66 -19.38 10.09
CA GLN A 93 2.26 -18.16 10.62
C GLN A 93 3.28 -18.42 11.72
N ASN A 94 3.05 -19.45 12.55
CA ASN A 94 3.99 -19.81 13.61
C ASN A 94 5.30 -20.35 13.04
N THR A 95 5.24 -21.18 12.01
CA THR A 95 6.44 -21.69 11.33
C THR A 95 7.28 -20.54 10.77
N VAL A 96 6.64 -19.62 10.00
CA VAL A 96 7.32 -18.43 9.47
C VAL A 96 7.89 -17.56 10.59
N ARG A 97 7.16 -17.35 11.68
CA ARG A 97 7.64 -16.59 12.84
C ARG A 97 8.87 -17.22 13.50
N HIS A 98 8.92 -18.55 13.60
CA HIS A 98 10.08 -19.26 14.14
C HIS A 98 11.26 -19.19 13.19
N LEU A 99 11.06 -19.42 11.90
CA LEU A 99 12.11 -19.31 10.89
C LEU A 99 12.73 -17.90 10.86
N LEU A 100 11.91 -16.84 10.87
CA LEU A 100 12.42 -15.46 10.89
C LEU A 100 13.22 -15.14 12.16
N ARG A 101 12.85 -15.68 13.31
CA ARG A 101 13.66 -15.52 14.55
C ARG A 101 15.02 -16.18 14.47
N PHE A 102 15.13 -17.24 13.68
CA PHE A 102 16.39 -17.94 13.46
C PHE A 102 17.23 -17.27 12.38
N LEU A 103 16.60 -16.85 11.28
CA LEU A 103 17.28 -16.28 10.12
C LEU A 103 17.66 -14.79 10.29
N ASP A 104 16.82 -14.01 10.98
CA ASP A 104 16.98 -12.54 11.17
C ASP A 104 16.63 -12.13 12.60
N PRO A 105 17.39 -12.58 13.62
CA PRO A 105 17.12 -12.27 15.02
C PRO A 105 17.19 -10.78 15.32
N ASP A 106 18.16 -10.06 14.73
CA ASP A 106 18.36 -8.63 14.94
C ASP A 106 17.23 -7.80 14.36
N GLY A 107 16.80 -8.11 13.14
CA GLY A 107 15.66 -7.45 12.51
C GLY A 107 14.35 -7.72 13.27
N VAL A 108 14.15 -8.92 13.81
CA VAL A 108 12.98 -9.22 14.65
C VAL A 108 12.97 -8.37 15.91
N GLU A 109 14.12 -8.19 16.59
CA GLU A 109 14.21 -7.37 17.80
C GLU A 109 14.04 -5.88 17.48
N GLN A 110 14.62 -5.39 16.40
CA GLN A 110 14.44 -4.00 15.95
C GLN A 110 12.99 -3.67 15.66
N ARG A 111 12.27 -4.53 14.94
CA ARG A 111 10.83 -4.37 14.66
C ARG A 111 9.97 -4.42 15.94
N ARG A 112 10.41 -5.14 16.97
CA ARG A 112 9.72 -5.22 18.26
C ARG A 112 9.83 -3.92 19.06
N ARG A 113 10.97 -3.23 19.04
CA ARG A 113 11.23 -1.98 19.78
C ARG A 113 10.41 -0.80 19.25
N ASN A 114 10.09 -0.79 17.97
CA ASN A 114 9.42 0.35 17.29
C ASN A 114 7.88 0.30 17.34
N ARG A 115 7.28 -0.26 18.38
CA ARG A 115 5.81 -0.33 18.51
C ARG A 115 5.21 1.00 18.95
N LEU A 116 4.56 1.73 18.01
CA LEU A 116 3.82 2.97 18.30
C LEU A 116 2.43 2.69 18.89
N GLN A 117 2.03 3.47 19.90
CA GLN A 117 0.64 3.50 20.40
C GLN A 117 -0.17 4.47 19.52
N MET A 118 -1.16 3.96 18.81
CA MET A 118 -2.00 4.77 17.91
C MET A 118 -3.15 5.43 18.69
N ARG A 119 -3.36 6.74 18.45
CA ARG A 119 -4.54 7.46 18.92
C ARG A 119 -5.80 6.99 18.17
N ARG A 120 -6.96 7.05 18.82
CA ARG A 120 -8.23 6.69 18.18
C ARG A 120 -8.69 7.82 17.27
N TYR A 121 -8.75 7.54 15.99
CA TYR A 121 -9.26 8.45 14.96
C TYR A 121 -10.63 7.98 14.51
N ILE A 122 -11.60 8.89 14.38
CA ILE A 122 -12.97 8.59 13.96
C ILE A 122 -13.26 9.38 12.70
N ASN A 123 -13.82 8.72 11.70
CA ASN A 123 -14.30 9.31 10.45
C ASN A 123 -15.72 8.79 10.15
N SER A 124 -16.55 9.57 9.47
CA SER A 124 -18.00 9.29 9.33
C SER A 124 -18.30 8.12 8.39
N GLY A 125 -17.45 7.85 7.39
CA GLY A 125 -17.65 6.77 6.42
C GLY A 125 -16.64 6.80 5.29
N PRO A 126 -16.72 5.84 4.35
CA PRO A 126 -15.92 5.85 3.11
C PRO A 126 -16.19 7.13 2.31
N ASN A 127 -15.17 7.62 1.60
CA ASN A 127 -15.22 8.85 0.81
C ASN A 127 -15.67 10.12 1.58
N PHE A 128 -15.76 10.05 2.92
CA PHE A 128 -16.06 11.24 3.70
C PHE A 128 -14.88 12.21 3.74
N MET A 129 -13.66 11.70 3.91
CA MET A 129 -12.45 12.52 3.95
C MET A 129 -11.26 11.79 3.33
N TRP A 130 -10.66 12.39 2.31
CA TRP A 130 -9.38 11.94 1.78
C TRP A 130 -8.26 12.76 2.40
N HIS A 131 -7.19 12.10 2.82
CA HIS A 131 -5.97 12.72 3.31
C HIS A 131 -4.94 12.69 2.21
N VAL A 132 -4.47 13.87 1.81
CA VAL A 132 -3.48 14.06 0.73
C VAL A 132 -2.19 14.58 1.36
N ASP A 133 -1.06 14.02 0.93
CA ASP A 133 0.25 14.43 1.43
C ASP A 133 1.36 13.95 0.50
N SER A 134 2.55 14.52 0.66
CA SER A 134 3.76 14.18 -0.07
C SER A 134 4.80 13.52 0.81
N TYR A 135 5.49 12.52 0.29
CA TYR A 135 6.59 11.85 0.95
C TYR A 135 7.92 12.25 0.32
N ASP A 136 8.66 13.13 0.99
CA ASP A 136 9.85 13.81 0.47
C ASP A 136 11.17 13.12 0.83
N LYS A 137 11.15 11.94 1.46
CA LYS A 137 12.40 11.30 1.93
C LYS A 137 13.31 10.80 0.81
N LEU A 138 12.77 10.62 -0.39
CA LEU A 138 13.53 10.27 -1.59
C LEU A 138 13.85 11.48 -2.49
N LYS A 139 13.36 12.68 -2.13
CA LYS A 139 13.59 13.93 -2.87
C LYS A 139 15.06 14.30 -3.08
N PRO A 140 15.99 14.06 -2.13
CA PRO A 140 17.41 14.29 -2.38
C PRO A 140 17.96 13.50 -3.58
N HIS A 141 17.33 12.35 -3.89
CA HIS A 141 17.70 11.48 -5.01
C HIS A 141 16.88 11.75 -6.28
N GLY A 142 16.09 12.84 -6.31
CA GLY A 142 15.28 13.23 -7.45
C GLY A 142 13.91 12.56 -7.55
N LEU A 143 13.49 11.81 -6.53
CA LEU A 143 12.23 11.09 -6.49
C LEU A 143 11.30 11.67 -5.42
N CYS A 144 10.08 11.99 -5.80
CA CYS A 144 9.03 12.43 -4.89
C CYS A 144 7.85 11.46 -4.98
N ILE A 145 7.22 11.17 -3.85
CA ILE A 145 6.00 10.36 -3.82
C ILE A 145 4.87 11.25 -3.32
N ASN A 146 3.73 11.21 -4.02
CA ASN A 146 2.50 11.83 -3.57
C ASN A 146 1.42 10.78 -3.43
N GLY A 147 0.57 10.92 -2.43
CA GLY A 147 -0.49 9.96 -2.18
C GLY A 147 -1.71 10.54 -1.53
N ALA A 148 -2.80 9.81 -1.66
CA ALA A 148 -4.04 10.04 -0.95
C ALA A 148 -4.59 8.75 -0.35
N ILE A 149 -5.17 8.88 0.83
CA ILE A 149 -5.77 7.77 1.56
C ILE A 149 -7.17 8.14 2.05
N ASP A 150 -8.12 7.22 1.92
CA ASP A 150 -9.42 7.39 2.56
C ASP A 150 -9.32 7.28 4.08
N GLY A 151 -9.80 8.28 4.76
CA GLY A 151 -9.69 8.39 6.22
C GLY A 151 -10.46 7.33 6.99
N PHE A 152 -11.49 6.71 6.40
CA PHE A 152 -12.30 5.68 7.02
C PHE A 152 -11.79 4.28 6.71
N SER A 153 -11.79 3.88 5.45
CA SER A 153 -11.40 2.54 5.00
C SER A 153 -9.89 2.30 5.05
N ARG A 154 -9.10 3.37 4.99
CA ARG A 154 -7.63 3.36 4.81
C ARG A 154 -7.21 2.80 3.45
N ALA A 155 -8.11 2.78 2.49
CA ALA A 155 -7.78 2.45 1.11
C ALA A 155 -6.90 3.57 0.53
N ILE A 156 -5.86 3.19 -0.18
CA ILE A 156 -5.09 4.11 -0.98
C ILE A 156 -5.95 4.54 -2.15
N ILE A 157 -6.10 5.84 -2.34
CA ILE A 157 -6.81 6.43 -3.46
C ILE A 157 -5.87 6.55 -4.64
N TRP A 158 -4.72 7.20 -4.44
CA TRP A 158 -3.59 7.16 -5.35
C TRP A 158 -2.27 7.10 -4.58
N LEU A 159 -1.24 6.60 -5.25
CA LEU A 159 0.12 6.59 -4.77
C LEU A 159 1.02 6.64 -6.00
N HIS A 160 1.62 7.78 -6.28
CA HIS A 160 2.44 8.00 -7.46
C HIS A 160 3.82 8.50 -7.11
N ALA A 161 4.83 7.95 -7.79
CA ALA A 161 6.20 8.45 -7.77
C ALA A 161 6.44 9.34 -8.99
N TYR A 162 7.09 10.48 -8.81
CA TYR A 162 7.42 11.41 -9.87
C TYR A 162 8.69 12.21 -9.57
N SER A 163 9.17 12.97 -10.54
CA SER A 163 10.36 13.82 -10.37
C SER A 163 10.13 15.02 -9.47
N THR A 164 8.88 15.45 -9.32
CA THR A 164 8.50 16.59 -8.47
C THR A 164 7.12 16.39 -7.87
N ASN A 165 6.94 16.88 -6.66
CA ASN A 165 5.65 17.00 -5.99
C ASN A 165 5.26 18.48 -5.74
N SER A 166 6.03 19.42 -6.28
CA SER A 166 5.83 20.86 -6.05
C SER A 166 4.96 21.52 -7.13
N ASP A 167 4.63 20.82 -8.21
CA ASP A 167 3.74 21.36 -9.26
C ASP A 167 2.28 21.04 -8.93
N PRO A 168 1.46 22.08 -8.65
CA PRO A 168 0.05 21.90 -8.33
C PRO A 168 -0.75 21.23 -9.45
N SER A 169 -0.28 21.30 -10.72
CA SER A 169 -0.97 20.69 -11.85
C SER A 169 -0.87 19.19 -11.85
N ILE A 170 0.28 18.65 -11.46
CA ILE A 170 0.52 17.20 -11.38
C ILE A 170 -0.38 16.59 -10.30
N ILE A 171 -0.37 17.19 -9.11
CA ILE A 171 -1.17 16.71 -7.98
C ILE A 171 -2.68 16.82 -8.27
N ALA A 172 -3.09 17.92 -8.93
CA ALA A 172 -4.47 18.07 -9.38
C ALA A 172 -4.84 17.04 -10.46
N GLY A 173 -3.89 16.65 -11.31
CA GLY A 173 -4.06 15.57 -12.29
C GLY A 173 -4.42 14.24 -11.61
N TYR A 174 -3.66 13.83 -10.60
CA TYR A 174 -3.94 12.59 -9.83
C TYR A 174 -5.33 12.63 -9.18
N PHE A 175 -5.71 13.78 -8.61
CA PHE A 175 -7.04 13.96 -8.03
C PHE A 175 -8.15 13.81 -9.07
N MET A 176 -8.03 14.48 -10.21
CA MET A 176 -9.06 14.44 -11.27
C MET A 176 -9.17 13.05 -11.90
N GLU A 177 -8.06 12.36 -12.12
CA GLU A 177 -8.06 10.99 -12.61
C GLU A 177 -8.85 10.04 -11.70
N GLU A 178 -8.65 10.14 -10.39
CA GLU A 178 -9.37 9.30 -9.43
C GLU A 178 -10.85 9.69 -9.28
N VAL A 179 -11.18 10.99 -9.38
CA VAL A 179 -12.57 11.46 -9.40
C VAL A 179 -13.30 10.93 -10.65
N GLU A 180 -12.66 10.98 -11.82
CA GLU A 180 -13.22 10.45 -13.06
C GLU A 180 -13.44 8.96 -12.97
N LYS A 181 -12.44 8.21 -12.54
CA LYS A 181 -12.44 6.76 -12.39
C LYS A 181 -13.51 6.25 -11.43
N LYS A 182 -13.70 6.95 -10.31
CA LYS A 182 -14.71 6.61 -9.30
C LYS A 182 -16.08 7.20 -9.60
N SER A 183 -16.17 8.21 -10.47
CA SER A 183 -17.36 9.04 -10.71
C SER A 183 -17.92 9.66 -9.41
N GLU A 184 -17.07 9.83 -8.40
CA GLU A 184 -17.41 10.35 -7.08
C GLU A 184 -16.32 11.27 -6.56
N THR A 185 -16.70 12.31 -5.81
CA THR A 185 -15.78 13.18 -5.08
C THR A 185 -15.89 12.93 -3.57
N PRO A 186 -14.80 13.08 -2.81
CA PRO A 186 -14.90 12.99 -1.34
C PRO A 186 -15.71 14.19 -0.81
N ALA A 187 -16.41 14.00 0.31
CA ALA A 187 -17.08 15.12 0.96
C ALA A 187 -16.08 16.16 1.47
N ARG A 188 -14.85 15.74 1.82
CA ARG A 188 -13.77 16.61 2.30
C ARG A 188 -12.42 16.10 1.86
N ILE A 189 -11.48 17.05 1.66
CA ILE A 189 -10.06 16.77 1.52
C ILE A 189 -9.32 17.43 2.68
N CYS A 190 -8.35 16.73 3.25
CA CYS A 190 -7.43 17.27 4.25
C CYS A 190 -6.00 17.19 3.70
N SER A 191 -5.30 18.31 3.68
CA SER A 191 -3.88 18.40 3.35
C SER A 191 -3.14 19.34 4.28
N ASP A 192 -1.83 19.40 4.20
CA ASP A 192 -1.03 20.45 4.79
C ASP A 192 -1.15 21.78 3.99
N PHE A 193 -0.45 22.84 4.47
CA PHE A 193 -0.45 24.16 3.85
C PHE A 193 0.50 24.28 2.64
N GLY A 194 0.79 23.20 1.93
CA GLY A 194 1.66 23.21 0.76
C GLY A 194 1.06 23.94 -0.43
N ALA A 195 1.88 24.67 -1.17
CA ALA A 195 1.46 25.37 -2.39
C ALA A 195 1.00 24.41 -3.50
N GLU A 196 1.48 23.19 -3.48
CA GLU A 196 1.11 22.09 -4.39
C GLU A 196 -0.37 21.69 -4.27
N ASN A 197 -1.00 21.97 -3.13
CA ASN A 197 -2.39 21.60 -2.85
C ASN A 197 -3.43 22.65 -3.29
N VAL A 198 -3.00 23.79 -3.80
CA VAL A 198 -3.90 24.93 -4.15
C VAL A 198 -4.89 24.52 -5.23
N LYS A 199 -4.44 23.88 -6.32
CA LYS A 199 -5.33 23.47 -7.43
C LYS A 199 -6.32 22.40 -7.02
N ILE A 200 -5.93 21.43 -6.22
CA ILE A 200 -6.87 20.43 -5.66
C ILE A 200 -7.95 21.13 -4.83
N ALA A 201 -7.57 22.11 -4.01
CA ALA A 201 -8.53 22.85 -3.19
C ALA A 201 -9.55 23.61 -4.04
N GLU A 202 -9.10 24.25 -5.12
CA GLU A 202 -10.00 24.95 -6.06
C GLU A 202 -10.94 23.97 -6.79
N MET A 203 -10.40 22.86 -7.31
CA MET A 203 -11.18 21.84 -8.00
C MET A 203 -12.20 21.18 -7.07
N GLN A 204 -11.82 20.82 -5.86
CA GLN A 204 -12.74 20.25 -4.88
C GLN A 204 -13.88 21.21 -4.54
N LYS A 205 -13.60 22.50 -4.37
CA LYS A 205 -14.62 23.53 -4.12
C LYS A 205 -15.57 23.65 -5.30
N PHE A 206 -15.05 23.65 -6.53
CA PHE A 206 -15.85 23.73 -7.75
C PHE A 206 -16.76 22.50 -7.89
N LEU A 207 -16.22 21.30 -7.77
CA LEU A 207 -16.97 20.05 -7.87
C LEU A 207 -18.04 19.93 -6.77
N HIS A 208 -17.70 20.32 -5.55
CA HIS A 208 -18.63 20.30 -4.43
C HIS A 208 -19.78 21.30 -4.63
N TRP A 209 -19.48 22.52 -5.10
CA TRP A 209 -20.49 23.53 -5.43
C TRP A 209 -21.39 23.05 -6.57
N SER A 210 -20.86 22.51 -7.64
CA SER A 210 -21.62 22.00 -8.78
C SER A 210 -22.57 20.87 -8.42
N THR A 211 -22.21 20.05 -7.42
CA THR A 211 -22.99 18.88 -7.01
C THR A 211 -24.02 19.21 -5.93
N THR A 212 -23.69 20.07 -4.97
CA THR A 212 -24.54 20.33 -3.80
C THR A 212 -25.25 21.66 -3.83
N GLY A 213 -24.77 22.61 -4.63
CA GLY A 213 -25.28 24.01 -4.67
C GLY A 213 -25.09 24.78 -3.35
N ARG A 214 -24.28 24.26 -2.42
CA ARG A 214 -24.04 24.86 -1.09
C ARG A 214 -22.64 25.43 -1.00
N ASP A 215 -22.42 26.29 0.00
CA ASP A 215 -21.12 26.88 0.29
C ASP A 215 -20.07 25.79 0.51
N SER A 216 -19.02 25.82 -0.32
CA SER A 216 -17.96 24.81 -0.40
C SER A 216 -16.80 25.07 0.56
N ASN A 217 -16.94 26.03 1.51
CA ASN A 217 -15.83 26.44 2.37
C ASN A 217 -15.28 25.32 3.28
N ASN A 218 -16.10 24.32 3.61
CA ASN A 218 -15.71 23.22 4.49
C ASN A 218 -15.33 21.92 3.75
N CYS A 219 -15.30 21.92 2.41
CA CYS A 219 -14.96 20.74 1.62
C CYS A 219 -13.43 20.52 1.50
N PHE A 220 -12.61 21.53 1.82
CA PHE A 220 -11.17 21.43 1.87
C PHE A 220 -10.64 21.99 3.19
N ILE A 221 -9.84 21.20 3.88
CA ILE A 221 -9.31 21.51 5.20
C ILE A 221 -7.78 21.55 5.12
N TYR A 222 -7.20 22.71 5.37
CA TYR A 222 -5.78 22.81 5.62
C TYR A 222 -5.49 22.54 7.10
N GLY A 223 -4.61 21.61 7.38
CA GLY A 223 -4.24 21.23 8.73
C GLY A 223 -2.75 21.01 8.89
N SER A 224 -2.26 21.06 10.13
CA SER A 224 -0.92 20.57 10.43
C SER A 224 -0.85 19.04 10.23
N SER A 225 0.37 18.49 10.13
CA SER A 225 0.61 17.04 10.04
C SER A 225 -0.14 16.23 11.10
N ASN A 226 -0.38 16.80 12.27
CA ASN A 226 -1.20 16.18 13.32
C ASN A 226 -2.66 15.93 12.92
N HIS A 227 -3.20 16.66 11.96
CA HIS A 227 -4.54 16.46 11.41
C HIS A 227 -4.53 15.45 10.25
N ASN A 228 -3.37 15.24 9.62
CA ASN A 228 -3.20 14.34 8.49
C ASN A 228 -2.73 12.91 8.90
N GLN A 229 -3.09 12.49 10.12
CA GLN A 229 -2.59 11.27 10.78
C GLN A 229 -2.75 9.98 9.96
N ARG A 230 -3.73 9.90 9.05
CA ARG A 230 -3.96 8.69 8.25
C ARG A 230 -2.86 8.46 7.25
N ILE A 231 -2.53 9.48 6.49
CA ILE A 231 -1.48 9.38 5.49
C ILE A 231 -0.10 9.36 6.15
N GLU A 232 0.11 10.08 7.25
CA GLU A 232 1.33 10.02 8.04
C GLU A 232 1.61 8.60 8.58
N SER A 233 0.56 7.92 9.04
CA SER A 233 0.65 6.52 9.45
C SER A 233 0.98 5.61 8.27
N TRP A 234 0.49 5.93 7.07
CA TRP A 234 0.84 5.22 5.84
C TRP A 234 2.28 5.46 5.43
N TRP A 235 2.77 6.69 5.52
CA TRP A 235 4.18 7.01 5.25
C TRP A 235 5.14 6.25 6.16
N ALA A 236 4.79 6.08 7.42
CA ALA A 236 5.57 5.25 8.34
C ALA A 236 5.60 3.78 7.90
N TYR A 237 4.49 3.27 7.39
CA TYR A 237 4.40 1.93 6.81
C TYR A 237 5.23 1.82 5.52
N LEU A 238 5.03 2.74 4.58
CA LEU A 238 5.76 2.80 3.31
C LEU A 238 7.27 2.88 3.55
N ARG A 239 7.70 3.73 4.47
CA ARG A 239 9.11 3.84 4.85
C ARG A 239 9.68 2.51 5.30
N THR A 240 8.99 1.84 6.22
CA THR A 240 9.49 0.60 6.83
C THR A 240 9.55 -0.56 5.85
N HIS A 241 8.58 -0.65 4.93
CA HIS A 241 8.39 -1.83 4.11
C HIS A 241 8.87 -1.68 2.67
N HIS A 242 9.15 -0.43 2.24
CA HIS A 242 9.52 -0.15 0.86
C HIS A 242 10.61 0.94 0.74
N ALA A 243 10.33 2.19 1.13
CA ALA A 243 11.21 3.32 0.86
C ALA A 243 12.59 3.22 1.54
N GLN A 244 12.69 2.53 2.70
CA GLN A 244 13.96 2.35 3.41
C GLN A 244 14.97 1.54 2.60
N HIS A 245 14.52 0.56 1.82
CA HIS A 245 15.42 -0.17 0.91
C HIS A 245 16.05 0.77 -0.12
N TRP A 246 15.24 1.61 -0.78
CA TRP A 246 15.73 2.57 -1.77
C TRP A 246 16.64 3.64 -1.16
N MET A 247 16.29 4.12 0.03
CA MET A 247 17.14 5.06 0.76
C MET A 247 18.52 4.46 1.06
N ASN A 248 18.57 3.19 1.47
CA ASN A 248 19.82 2.50 1.72
C ASN A 248 20.62 2.29 0.43
N LEU A 249 19.96 1.84 -0.65
CA LEU A 249 20.59 1.65 -1.95
C LEU A 249 21.20 2.96 -2.49
N PHE A 250 20.46 4.05 -2.43
CA PHE A 250 20.96 5.36 -2.88
C PHE A 250 22.06 5.90 -1.98
N GLN A 251 22.03 5.58 -0.68
CA GLN A 251 23.14 5.91 0.22
C GLN A 251 24.40 5.11 -0.11
N GLU A 252 24.28 3.81 -0.45
CA GLU A 252 25.41 3.00 -0.91
C GLU A 252 26.03 3.55 -2.20
N LEU A 253 25.21 4.02 -3.15
CA LEU A 253 25.73 4.67 -4.36
C LEU A 253 26.51 5.93 -4.03
N LYS A 254 26.06 6.71 -3.03
CA LYS A 254 26.75 7.91 -2.56
C LYS A 254 28.06 7.55 -1.84
N ASP A 255 28.04 6.57 -0.97
CA ASP A 255 29.20 6.14 -0.20
C ASP A 255 30.30 5.52 -1.10
N ASN A 256 29.93 5.01 -2.28
CA ASN A 256 30.85 4.48 -3.29
C ASN A 256 31.23 5.49 -4.37
N ASP A 257 30.97 6.78 -4.15
CA ASP A 257 31.23 7.89 -5.11
C ASP A 257 30.57 7.71 -6.47
N CYS A 258 29.48 6.90 -6.55
CA CYS A 258 28.70 6.67 -7.77
C CYS A 258 27.51 7.62 -7.93
N PHE A 259 27.28 8.51 -6.95
CA PHE A 259 26.18 9.48 -6.94
C PHE A 259 26.62 10.78 -6.26
N SER A 260 26.67 11.85 -7.03
CA SER A 260 27.11 13.20 -6.60
C SER A 260 25.99 14.18 -6.27
N GLU A 261 24.71 13.73 -6.38
CA GLU A 261 23.51 14.55 -6.23
C GLU A 261 23.33 15.64 -7.31
N ASP A 262 24.09 15.57 -8.39
CA ASP A 262 23.94 16.47 -9.51
C ASP A 262 22.65 16.19 -10.32
N PHE A 263 22.37 17.04 -11.30
CA PHE A 263 21.18 16.90 -12.12
C PHE A 263 21.18 15.59 -12.94
N LEU A 264 22.33 15.22 -13.49
CA LEU A 264 22.45 14.03 -14.34
C LEU A 264 22.23 12.75 -13.55
N ASP A 265 22.84 12.66 -12.37
CA ASP A 265 22.68 11.51 -11.48
C ASP A 265 21.22 11.33 -11.07
N LYS A 266 20.52 12.43 -10.73
CA LYS A 266 19.08 12.39 -10.42
C LYS A 266 18.24 11.92 -11.60
N GLN A 267 18.57 12.34 -12.82
CA GLN A 267 17.88 11.88 -14.03
C GLN A 267 18.15 10.39 -14.30
N LEU A 268 19.35 9.89 -14.04
CA LEU A 268 19.68 8.48 -14.16
C LEU A 268 18.92 7.62 -13.16
N ILE A 269 18.80 8.07 -11.90
CA ILE A 269 17.95 7.40 -10.90
C ILE A 269 16.49 7.39 -11.32
N LEU A 270 15.96 8.52 -11.80
CA LEU A 270 14.60 8.60 -12.32
C LEU A 270 14.38 7.60 -13.46
N PHE A 271 15.26 7.61 -14.45
CA PHE A 271 15.15 6.72 -15.59
C PHE A 271 15.21 5.24 -15.20
N SER A 272 16.10 4.88 -14.28
CA SER A 272 16.35 3.49 -13.91
C SER A 272 15.36 2.94 -12.88
N CYS A 273 14.96 3.77 -11.90
CA CYS A 273 14.28 3.30 -10.70
C CYS A 273 12.81 3.70 -10.59
N LEU A 274 12.37 4.78 -11.27
CA LEU A 274 11.02 5.33 -11.09
C LEU A 274 9.93 4.26 -11.31
N ASN A 275 9.94 3.58 -12.44
CA ASN A 275 8.95 2.55 -12.76
C ASN A 275 8.98 1.37 -11.79
N VAL A 276 10.18 0.97 -11.34
CA VAL A 276 10.33 -0.13 -10.38
C VAL A 276 9.79 0.26 -9.02
N ILE A 277 10.04 1.49 -8.59
CA ILE A 277 9.52 2.05 -7.34
C ILE A 277 8.00 2.13 -7.40
N GLU A 278 7.45 2.68 -8.47
CA GLU A 278 6.00 2.84 -8.63
C GLU A 278 5.24 1.52 -8.66
N VAL A 279 5.73 0.54 -9.41
CA VAL A 279 5.10 -0.81 -9.50
C VAL A 279 5.23 -1.59 -8.19
N SER A 280 6.27 -1.33 -7.39
CA SER A 280 6.53 -2.05 -6.14
C SER A 280 5.84 -1.45 -4.91
N MET A 281 5.26 -0.24 -5.03
CA MET A 281 4.46 0.41 -3.97
C MET A 281 3.04 -0.13 -3.90
#